data_79fdfbda583deef0f1aebe32c313ec6f
#
_entry.id   79fdfbda583deef0f1aebe32c313ec6f
#
_cell.length_a   1.000
_cell.length_b   1.000
_cell.length_c   1.000
_cell.angle_alpha   90.00
_cell.angle_beta   90.00
_cell.angle_gamma   90.00
#
_symmetry.space_group_name_H-M   'P 1'
#
loop_
_entity.id
_entity.type
_entity.pdbx_description
1 polymer ?
#
loop_
_entity_poly.entity_id
_entity_poly.type
_entity_poly.pdbx_seq_one_letter_code
_entity_poly.pdbx_strand_id
1 'polypeptide(L)'
;MITQIYGIKNLDDALMCTELGADHIGVAFGQVKHLGPQQKDCAQAKYIFDRLPSNVVKVGLTIASDVDEIIHDLSLCLPDVYHLSGDIRDISPEGVQRIRDAYPGLKIMQALPVYSGVPYEEQWPTILDLIRKYESTTDFFLIDTKDPKSTIGIGATGAVHDRNIDRAIVEATKVPCIVAGGLDASNVAEVIHITHPYGVDSCTRTNADKADAIGNGKDREKVKAFIEAARNA
;
A
#
# COMPACT_ATOMS: atom_id res chain seq x y z
N MET A 1 5.99 -10.79 -11.26
CA MET A 1 6.21 -9.77 -10.20
C MET A 1 5.15 -8.68 -10.36
N ILE A 2 4.38 -8.39 -9.32
CA ILE A 2 3.40 -7.29 -9.31
C ILE A 2 4.15 -5.98 -9.03
N THR A 3 3.85 -4.94 -9.80
CA THR A 3 4.33 -3.58 -9.55
C THR A 3 3.15 -2.69 -9.15
N GLN A 4 3.23 -2.10 -7.95
CA GLN A 4 2.22 -1.22 -7.38
C GLN A 4 2.74 0.21 -7.28
N ILE A 5 1.92 1.18 -7.67
CA ILE A 5 2.24 2.61 -7.54
C ILE A 5 1.19 3.29 -6.67
N TYR A 6 1.62 3.73 -5.48
CA TYR A 6 0.79 4.51 -4.56
C TYR A 6 0.97 6.03 -4.71
N GLY A 7 0.08 6.77 -4.05
CA GLY A 7 0.11 8.23 -4.02
C GLY A 7 -0.39 8.88 -5.30
N ILE A 8 -1.29 8.21 -6.00
CA ILE A 8 -1.97 8.75 -7.19
C ILE A 8 -2.95 9.84 -6.76
N LYS A 9 -2.83 11.02 -7.37
CA LYS A 9 -3.62 12.21 -7.00
C LYS A 9 -4.56 12.71 -8.08
N ASN A 10 -4.38 12.28 -9.31
CA ASN A 10 -5.18 12.69 -10.45
C ASN A 10 -5.27 11.60 -11.50
N LEU A 11 -6.16 11.75 -12.46
CA LEU A 11 -6.37 10.78 -13.52
C LEU A 11 -5.17 10.67 -14.47
N ASP A 12 -4.50 11.77 -14.76
CA ASP A 12 -3.38 11.78 -15.71
C ASP A 12 -2.20 10.95 -15.16
N ASP A 13 -1.87 11.09 -13.87
CA ASP A 13 -0.87 10.24 -13.20
C ASP A 13 -1.29 8.76 -13.22
N ALA A 14 -2.57 8.46 -12.94
CA ALA A 14 -3.08 7.10 -12.94
C ALA A 14 -2.95 6.44 -14.33
N LEU A 15 -3.36 7.13 -15.38
CA LEU A 15 -3.27 6.64 -16.76
C LEU A 15 -1.82 6.51 -17.20
N MET A 16 -0.97 7.48 -16.86
CA MET A 16 0.47 7.43 -17.16
C MET A 16 1.15 6.22 -16.50
N CYS A 17 0.89 5.96 -15.22
CA CYS A 17 1.44 4.80 -14.53
C CYS A 17 0.94 3.48 -15.16
N THR A 18 -0.34 3.43 -15.55
CA THR A 18 -0.92 2.27 -16.25
C THR A 18 -0.27 2.05 -17.62
N GLU A 19 -0.10 3.11 -18.41
CA GLU A 19 0.58 3.05 -19.71
C GLU A 19 2.02 2.52 -19.60
N LEU A 20 2.72 2.88 -18.52
CA LEU A 20 4.07 2.39 -18.21
C LEU A 20 4.07 0.95 -17.69
N GLY A 21 2.89 0.38 -17.41
CA GLY A 21 2.71 -1.00 -17.07
C GLY A 21 2.59 -1.29 -15.57
N ALA A 22 2.21 -0.33 -14.73
CA ALA A 22 1.86 -0.63 -13.35
C ALA A 22 0.68 -1.60 -13.30
N ASP A 23 0.78 -2.63 -12.47
CA ASP A 23 -0.27 -3.64 -12.29
C ASP A 23 -1.33 -3.19 -11.30
N HIS A 24 -0.93 -2.47 -10.26
CA HIS A 24 -1.79 -1.90 -9.22
C HIS A 24 -1.66 -0.38 -9.16
N ILE A 25 -2.79 0.31 -9.10
CA ILE A 25 -2.87 1.77 -8.96
C ILE A 25 -3.55 2.11 -7.63
N GLY A 26 -2.78 2.78 -6.74
CA GLY A 26 -3.19 3.08 -5.38
C GLY A 26 -3.63 4.53 -5.15
N VAL A 27 -4.88 4.72 -4.71
CA VAL A 27 -5.49 6.00 -4.37
C VAL A 27 -5.92 6.00 -2.91
N ALA A 28 -5.44 6.96 -2.13
CA ALA A 28 -5.95 7.17 -0.77
C ALA A 28 -7.27 7.95 -0.82
N PHE A 29 -8.32 7.43 -0.16
CA PHE A 29 -9.62 8.08 -0.12
C PHE A 29 -10.40 7.79 1.16
N GLY A 30 -11.49 8.54 1.36
CA GLY A 30 -12.40 8.44 2.50
C GLY A 30 -12.69 9.80 3.12
N GLN A 31 -13.03 9.85 4.39
CA GLN A 31 -13.33 11.12 5.05
C GLN A 31 -12.07 11.96 5.30
N VAL A 32 -12.10 13.21 4.87
CA VAL A 32 -10.96 14.16 4.93
C VAL A 32 -10.39 14.37 6.33
N LYS A 33 -11.17 14.09 7.40
CA LYS A 33 -10.71 14.20 8.79
C LYS A 33 -9.54 13.26 9.16
N HIS A 34 -9.34 12.18 8.41
CA HIS A 34 -8.34 11.15 8.72
C HIS A 34 -7.05 11.30 7.92
N LEU A 35 -7.12 11.89 6.74
CA LEU A 35 -5.95 12.08 5.88
C LEU A 35 -5.81 13.58 5.59
N GLY A 36 -4.61 14.08 5.67
CA GLY A 36 -4.33 15.47 5.33
C GLY A 36 -4.72 15.82 3.88
N PRO A 37 -4.27 16.95 3.33
CA PRO A 37 -4.72 17.50 2.04
C PRO A 37 -4.45 16.61 0.81
N GLN A 38 -3.85 15.45 1.01
CA GLN A 38 -3.53 14.51 -0.08
C GLN A 38 -4.59 13.43 -0.33
N GLN A 39 -5.58 13.30 0.56
CA GLN A 39 -6.65 12.32 0.39
C GLN A 39 -7.71 12.84 -0.58
N LYS A 40 -8.25 11.92 -1.36
CA LYS A 40 -9.41 12.15 -2.21
C LYS A 40 -10.69 11.89 -1.42
N ASP A 41 -11.75 12.61 -1.73
CA ASP A 41 -13.08 12.13 -1.37
C ASP A 41 -13.44 10.90 -2.23
N CYS A 42 -14.46 10.17 -1.82
CA CYS A 42 -14.88 8.95 -2.52
C CYS A 42 -15.28 9.22 -3.97
N ALA A 43 -15.86 10.38 -4.29
CA ALA A 43 -16.26 10.72 -5.64
C ALA A 43 -15.06 10.95 -6.56
N GLN A 44 -14.02 11.61 -6.05
CA GLN A 44 -12.76 11.83 -6.78
C GLN A 44 -12.00 10.50 -7.01
N ALA A 45 -11.94 9.62 -6.01
CA ALA A 45 -11.34 8.31 -6.15
C ALA A 45 -12.10 7.45 -7.17
N LYS A 46 -13.43 7.43 -7.08
CA LYS A 46 -14.30 6.74 -8.03
C LYS A 46 -14.11 7.27 -9.46
N TYR A 47 -14.01 8.59 -9.64
CA TYR A 47 -13.75 9.21 -10.94
C TYR A 47 -12.46 8.68 -11.58
N ILE A 48 -11.39 8.49 -10.79
CA ILE A 48 -10.13 7.91 -11.26
C ILE A 48 -10.34 6.44 -11.60
N PHE A 49 -10.89 5.65 -10.69
CA PHE A 49 -11.04 4.20 -10.84
C PHE A 49 -11.95 3.79 -12.03
N ASP A 50 -13.04 4.52 -12.26
CA ASP A 50 -13.95 4.24 -13.37
C ASP A 50 -13.31 4.44 -14.76
N ARG A 51 -12.17 5.13 -14.83
CA ARG A 51 -11.45 5.44 -16.06
C ARG A 51 -10.17 4.64 -16.28
N LEU A 52 -9.81 3.82 -15.30
CA LEU A 52 -8.68 2.89 -15.46
C LEU A 52 -9.09 1.69 -16.33
N PRO A 53 -8.16 1.15 -17.14
CA PRO A 53 -8.37 -0.08 -17.88
C PRO A 53 -8.72 -1.26 -16.96
N SER A 54 -9.47 -2.23 -17.47
CA SER A 54 -9.92 -3.39 -16.71
C SER A 54 -8.81 -4.38 -16.31
N ASN A 55 -7.65 -4.28 -16.94
CA ASN A 55 -6.47 -5.10 -16.61
C ASN A 55 -5.61 -4.54 -15.49
N VAL A 56 -5.99 -3.38 -14.91
CA VAL A 56 -5.29 -2.75 -13.80
C VAL A 56 -6.10 -2.92 -12.53
N VAL A 57 -5.46 -3.36 -11.47
CA VAL A 57 -6.07 -3.51 -10.14
C VAL A 57 -6.17 -2.15 -9.46
N LYS A 58 -7.37 -1.78 -9.06
CA LYS A 58 -7.70 -0.55 -8.34
C LYS A 58 -7.52 -0.78 -6.85
N VAL A 59 -6.57 -0.08 -6.25
CA VAL A 59 -6.29 -0.21 -4.82
C VAL A 59 -6.72 1.05 -4.09
N GLY A 60 -7.72 0.92 -3.23
CA GLY A 60 -8.14 2.01 -2.33
C GLY A 60 -7.39 1.92 -1.01
N LEU A 61 -6.89 3.05 -0.48
CA LEU A 61 -6.18 3.09 0.79
C LEU A 61 -6.93 3.97 1.79
N THR A 62 -7.07 3.49 3.02
CA THR A 62 -7.59 4.26 4.16
C THR A 62 -6.69 4.12 5.39
N ILE A 63 -6.73 5.14 6.26
CA ILE A 63 -6.20 5.07 7.64
C ILE A 63 -7.33 5.11 8.67
N ALA A 64 -8.60 5.07 8.24
CA ALA A 64 -9.74 4.98 9.15
C ALA A 64 -9.71 3.66 9.92
N SER A 65 -10.17 3.70 11.17
CA SER A 65 -10.27 2.54 12.06
C SER A 65 -11.72 2.21 12.44
N ASP A 66 -12.66 3.07 12.10
CA ASP A 66 -14.09 2.82 12.31
C ASP A 66 -14.65 1.97 11.17
N VAL A 67 -15.08 0.76 11.49
CA VAL A 67 -15.58 -0.22 10.50
C VAL A 67 -16.85 0.26 9.79
N ASP A 68 -17.75 0.96 10.47
CA ASP A 68 -18.99 1.45 9.86
C ASP A 68 -18.70 2.62 8.91
N GLU A 69 -17.73 3.48 9.24
CA GLU A 69 -17.22 4.50 8.34
C GLU A 69 -16.59 3.89 7.09
N ILE A 70 -15.76 2.87 7.26
CA ILE A 70 -15.12 2.14 6.15
C ILE A 70 -16.18 1.52 5.22
N ILE A 71 -17.18 0.84 5.79
CA ILE A 71 -18.30 0.26 5.02
C ILE A 71 -19.08 1.34 4.28
N HIS A 72 -19.29 2.49 4.90
CA HIS A 72 -19.94 3.62 4.24
C HIS A 72 -19.10 4.15 3.06
N ASP A 73 -17.82 4.39 3.24
CA ASP A 73 -16.93 4.89 2.19
C ASP A 73 -16.85 3.92 1.00
N LEU A 74 -16.81 2.62 1.28
CA LEU A 74 -16.84 1.56 0.25
C LEU A 74 -18.17 1.53 -0.52
N SER A 75 -19.30 1.93 0.08
CA SER A 75 -20.57 2.08 -0.64
C SER A 75 -20.56 3.18 -1.69
N LEU A 76 -19.69 4.16 -1.51
CA LEU A 76 -19.52 5.30 -2.42
C LEU A 76 -18.43 5.05 -3.49
N CYS A 77 -17.38 4.32 -3.12
CA CYS A 77 -16.27 3.99 -4.01
C CYS A 77 -15.72 2.59 -3.67
N LEU A 78 -16.03 1.60 -4.51
CA LEU A 78 -15.58 0.22 -4.32
C LEU A 78 -14.37 -0.08 -5.21
N PRO A 79 -13.16 -0.28 -4.65
CA PRO A 79 -11.98 -0.73 -5.38
C PRO A 79 -11.97 -2.26 -5.53
N ASP A 80 -10.97 -2.80 -6.25
CA ASP A 80 -10.72 -4.25 -6.33
C ASP A 80 -10.02 -4.76 -5.05
N VAL A 81 -9.12 -3.95 -4.49
CA VAL A 81 -8.39 -4.18 -3.24
C VAL A 81 -8.56 -2.98 -2.32
N TYR A 82 -8.89 -3.22 -1.05
CA TYR A 82 -8.94 -2.15 -0.06
C TYR A 82 -7.83 -2.32 0.98
N HIS A 83 -6.96 -1.32 1.05
CA HIS A 83 -5.80 -1.31 1.91
C HIS A 83 -6.09 -0.59 3.22
N LEU A 84 -6.12 -1.34 4.31
CA LEU A 84 -6.19 -0.84 5.68
C LEU A 84 -4.77 -0.44 6.13
N SER A 85 -4.41 0.83 5.92
CA SER A 85 -3.06 1.38 6.10
C SER A 85 -2.87 2.08 7.45
N GLY A 86 -3.85 2.02 8.35
CA GLY A 86 -3.74 2.42 9.74
C GLY A 86 -2.86 1.45 10.55
N ASP A 87 -2.88 1.57 11.88
CA ASP A 87 -2.28 0.52 12.70
C ASP A 87 -3.13 -0.75 12.56
N ILE A 88 -2.51 -1.86 12.19
CA ILE A 88 -3.22 -3.14 11.97
C ILE A 88 -4.04 -3.57 13.21
N ARG A 89 -3.66 -3.11 14.40
CA ARG A 89 -4.33 -3.41 15.67
C ARG A 89 -5.62 -2.62 15.90
N ASP A 90 -5.83 -1.53 15.14
CA ASP A 90 -7.00 -0.65 15.32
C ASP A 90 -8.31 -1.30 14.86
N ILE A 91 -8.21 -2.27 13.92
CA ILE A 91 -9.37 -3.03 13.44
C ILE A 91 -9.12 -4.51 13.76
N SER A 92 -9.98 -5.12 14.59
CA SER A 92 -9.84 -6.54 14.92
C SER A 92 -10.12 -7.45 13.71
N PRO A 93 -9.68 -8.73 13.71
CA PRO A 93 -10.03 -9.68 12.65
C PRO A 93 -11.53 -9.79 12.39
N GLU A 94 -12.37 -9.70 13.45
CA GLU A 94 -13.82 -9.69 13.33
C GLU A 94 -14.32 -8.42 12.64
N GLY A 95 -13.68 -7.28 12.88
CA GLY A 95 -13.96 -6.02 12.17
C GLY A 95 -13.62 -6.12 10.68
N VAL A 96 -12.47 -6.71 10.36
CA VAL A 96 -12.08 -6.99 8.96
C VAL A 96 -13.08 -7.95 8.31
N GLN A 97 -13.52 -8.99 9.03
CA GLN A 97 -14.52 -9.92 8.51
C GLN A 97 -15.86 -9.23 8.22
N ARG A 98 -16.31 -8.29 9.05
CA ARG A 98 -17.51 -7.49 8.79
C ARG A 98 -17.39 -6.70 7.49
N ILE A 99 -16.23 -6.14 7.17
CA ILE A 99 -16.00 -5.44 5.88
C ILE A 99 -16.12 -6.43 4.72
N ARG A 100 -15.52 -7.61 4.85
CA ARG A 100 -15.60 -8.67 3.82
C ARG A 100 -17.03 -9.16 3.60
N ASP A 101 -17.79 -9.33 4.67
CA ASP A 101 -19.22 -9.77 4.61
C ASP A 101 -20.10 -8.72 3.94
N ALA A 102 -19.82 -7.43 4.16
CA ALA A 102 -20.54 -6.34 3.51
C ALA A 102 -20.22 -6.24 2.00
N TYR A 103 -19.00 -6.63 1.59
CA TYR A 103 -18.54 -6.56 0.20
C TYR A 103 -17.91 -7.88 -0.24
N PRO A 104 -18.70 -8.94 -0.52
CA PRO A 104 -18.18 -10.21 -1.01
C PRO A 104 -17.41 -10.03 -2.32
N GLY A 105 -16.16 -10.49 -2.34
CA GLY A 105 -15.26 -10.33 -3.50
C GLY A 105 -14.25 -9.18 -3.39
N LEU A 106 -14.45 -8.23 -2.46
CA LEU A 106 -13.43 -7.23 -2.13
C LEU A 106 -12.21 -7.93 -1.52
N LYS A 107 -11.03 -7.64 -2.06
CA LYS A 107 -9.77 -8.10 -1.48
C LYS A 107 -9.30 -7.13 -0.40
N ILE A 108 -8.83 -7.68 0.73
CA ILE A 108 -8.29 -6.88 1.83
C ILE A 108 -6.76 -6.96 1.83
N MET A 109 -6.13 -5.79 1.84
CA MET A 109 -4.71 -5.62 2.07
C MET A 109 -4.50 -5.00 3.45
N GLN A 110 -3.60 -5.58 4.26
CA GLN A 110 -3.24 -5.04 5.57
C GLN A 110 -1.79 -4.60 5.60
N ALA A 111 -1.53 -3.43 6.18
CA ALA A 111 -0.18 -2.96 6.40
C ALA A 111 0.48 -3.70 7.57
N LEU A 112 1.62 -4.35 7.32
CA LEU A 112 2.51 -4.87 8.36
C LEU A 112 3.62 -3.85 8.62
N PRO A 113 3.68 -3.28 9.84
CA PRO A 113 4.70 -2.30 10.17
C PRO A 113 6.04 -2.96 10.41
N VAL A 114 7.09 -2.47 9.74
CA VAL A 114 8.48 -2.73 10.10
C VAL A 114 9.11 -1.45 10.62
N TYR A 115 9.53 -1.45 11.87
CA TYR A 115 10.04 -0.26 12.53
C TYR A 115 11.49 0.02 12.14
N SER A 116 11.73 1.21 11.58
CA SER A 116 13.07 1.66 11.23
C SER A 116 13.92 1.85 12.48
N GLY A 117 15.15 1.33 12.46
CA GLY A 117 16.09 1.46 13.58
C GLY A 117 15.81 0.57 14.80
N VAL A 118 14.82 -0.31 14.72
CA VAL A 118 14.57 -1.33 15.76
C VAL A 118 15.19 -2.65 15.31
N PRO A 119 15.98 -3.34 16.18
CA PRO A 119 16.57 -4.63 15.86
C PRO A 119 15.54 -5.71 15.49
N TYR A 120 15.94 -6.66 14.62
CA TYR A 120 15.11 -7.77 14.19
C TYR A 120 14.53 -8.54 15.38
N GLU A 121 15.38 -8.93 16.34
CA GLU A 121 15.01 -9.77 17.47
C GLU A 121 13.96 -9.11 18.38
N GLU A 122 13.93 -7.78 18.43
CA GLU A 122 12.99 -7.04 19.27
C GLU A 122 11.60 -6.95 18.62
N GLN A 123 11.52 -6.78 17.31
CA GLN A 123 10.24 -6.56 16.62
C GLN A 123 9.64 -7.84 16.02
N TRP A 124 10.44 -8.86 15.71
CA TRP A 124 10.00 -10.10 15.07
C TRP A 124 8.88 -10.84 15.80
N PRO A 125 8.93 -11.04 17.13
CA PRO A 125 7.83 -11.72 17.84
C PRO A 125 6.48 -11.03 17.64
N THR A 126 6.46 -9.69 17.69
CA THR A 126 5.25 -8.90 17.47
C THR A 126 4.74 -9.02 16.04
N ILE A 127 5.63 -8.94 15.06
CA ILE A 127 5.28 -9.08 13.63
C ILE A 127 4.68 -10.47 13.37
N LEU A 128 5.30 -11.53 13.90
CA LEU A 128 4.81 -12.91 13.75
C LEU A 128 3.42 -13.11 14.37
N ASP A 129 3.17 -12.50 15.53
CA ASP A 129 1.86 -12.54 16.18
C ASP A 129 0.80 -11.80 15.34
N LEU A 130 1.15 -10.67 14.75
CA LEU A 130 0.26 -9.93 13.83
C LEU A 130 -0.07 -10.77 12.59
N ILE A 131 0.91 -11.41 11.97
CA ILE A 131 0.70 -12.30 10.83
C ILE A 131 -0.32 -13.39 11.22
N ARG A 132 -0.06 -14.14 12.27
CA ARG A 132 -0.93 -15.26 12.73
C ARG A 132 -2.34 -14.78 13.04
N LYS A 133 -2.47 -13.60 13.62
CA LYS A 133 -3.76 -13.03 14.00
C LYS A 133 -4.62 -12.65 12.82
N TYR A 134 -4.00 -12.09 11.75
CA TYR A 134 -4.73 -11.47 10.64
C TYR A 134 -4.72 -12.26 9.34
N GLU A 135 -3.85 -13.27 9.16
CA GLU A 135 -3.71 -13.99 7.88
C GLU A 135 -5.01 -14.61 7.35
N SER A 136 -5.93 -15.02 8.24
CA SER A 136 -7.20 -15.63 7.83
C SER A 136 -8.21 -14.63 7.23
N THR A 137 -8.04 -13.34 7.49
CA THR A 137 -8.92 -12.26 7.01
C THR A 137 -8.26 -11.35 5.99
N THR A 138 -7.02 -11.66 5.57
CA THR A 138 -6.16 -10.82 4.73
C THR A 138 -5.86 -11.52 3.41
N ASP A 139 -6.02 -10.82 2.29
CA ASP A 139 -5.65 -11.33 0.95
C ASP A 139 -4.24 -10.90 0.53
N PHE A 140 -3.73 -9.77 1.08
CA PHE A 140 -2.37 -9.28 0.86
C PHE A 140 -1.82 -8.64 2.13
N PHE A 141 -0.54 -8.86 2.43
CA PHE A 141 0.19 -8.01 3.35
C PHE A 141 1.04 -6.99 2.58
N LEU A 142 0.92 -5.71 2.93
CA LEU A 142 1.86 -4.68 2.52
C LEU A 142 2.89 -4.48 3.64
N ILE A 143 4.14 -4.81 3.37
CA ILE A 143 5.24 -4.64 4.32
C ILE A 143 5.81 -3.25 4.12
N ASP A 144 5.64 -2.34 5.07
CA ASP A 144 6.09 -0.96 4.92
C ASP A 144 6.78 -0.41 6.17
N THR A 145 7.62 0.59 5.95
CA THR A 145 8.41 1.21 7.01
C THR A 145 7.54 2.08 7.91
N LYS A 146 7.59 1.84 9.21
CA LYS A 146 7.01 2.73 10.23
C LYS A 146 8.13 3.46 10.97
N ASP A 147 8.03 4.80 11.01
CA ASP A 147 8.83 5.59 11.93
C ASP A 147 8.24 5.41 13.35
N PRO A 148 9.03 4.94 14.34
CA PRO A 148 8.56 4.79 15.73
C PRO A 148 8.02 6.08 16.35
N LYS A 149 8.43 7.24 15.82
CA LYS A 149 8.00 8.56 16.27
C LYS A 149 6.73 9.05 15.56
N SER A 150 6.30 8.39 14.48
CA SER A 150 5.10 8.78 13.74
C SER A 150 3.85 8.27 14.44
N THR A 151 2.90 9.19 14.66
CA THR A 151 1.55 8.88 15.16
C THR A 151 0.54 8.64 14.04
N ILE A 152 0.95 8.80 12.78
CA ILE A 152 0.07 8.75 11.60
C ILE A 152 0.49 7.56 10.74
N GLY A 153 -0.39 6.58 10.53
CA GLY A 153 -0.29 5.53 9.54
C GLY A 153 1.05 4.78 9.43
N ILE A 154 1.18 3.98 8.41
CA ILE A 154 2.39 3.24 8.05
C ILE A 154 2.82 3.71 6.66
N GLY A 155 4.12 3.90 6.44
CA GLY A 155 4.67 4.28 5.14
C GLY A 155 4.75 5.78 4.85
N ALA A 156 4.97 6.10 3.58
CA ALA A 156 5.16 7.46 3.04
C ALA A 156 6.32 8.27 3.69
N THR A 157 7.24 7.60 4.41
CA THR A 157 8.39 8.22 5.07
C THR A 157 9.60 8.37 4.14
N GLY A 158 9.67 7.57 3.07
CA GLY A 158 10.85 7.42 2.22
C GLY A 158 12.03 6.74 2.93
N ALA A 159 11.86 6.32 4.18
CA ALA A 159 12.85 5.59 4.95
C ALA A 159 12.92 4.12 4.51
N VAL A 160 14.08 3.51 4.75
CA VAL A 160 14.35 2.10 4.47
C VAL A 160 14.51 1.37 5.81
N HIS A 161 14.07 0.11 5.87
CA HIS A 161 14.27 -0.79 7.00
C HIS A 161 15.09 -2.01 6.61
N ASP A 162 15.38 -2.89 7.58
CA ASP A 162 16.16 -4.11 7.35
C ASP A 162 15.37 -5.11 6.48
N ARG A 163 15.90 -5.44 5.30
CA ARG A 163 15.27 -6.34 4.32
C ARG A 163 15.26 -7.81 4.74
N ASN A 164 16.05 -8.20 5.74
CA ASN A 164 15.96 -9.53 6.33
C ASN A 164 14.63 -9.75 7.05
N ILE A 165 14.03 -8.68 7.57
CA ILE A 165 12.68 -8.73 8.17
C ILE A 165 11.64 -8.99 7.09
N ASP A 166 11.71 -8.32 5.95
CA ASP A 166 10.80 -8.53 4.82
C ASP A 166 10.85 -9.99 4.37
N ARG A 167 12.05 -10.53 4.21
CA ARG A 167 12.26 -11.93 3.87
C ARG A 167 11.61 -12.86 4.91
N ALA A 168 11.86 -12.62 6.18
CA ALA A 168 11.29 -13.44 7.26
C ALA A 168 9.75 -13.38 7.26
N ILE A 169 9.14 -12.22 6.96
CA ILE A 169 7.69 -12.07 6.82
C ILE A 169 7.18 -12.90 5.62
N VAL A 170 7.82 -12.76 4.46
CA VAL A 170 7.43 -13.52 3.25
C VAL A 170 7.51 -15.03 3.47
N GLU A 171 8.52 -15.52 4.21
CA GLU A 171 8.68 -16.93 4.54
C GLU A 171 7.70 -17.42 5.63
N ALA A 172 7.17 -16.53 6.48
CA ALA A 172 6.33 -16.88 7.62
C ALA A 172 4.84 -17.06 7.29
N THR A 173 4.38 -16.61 6.12
CA THR A 173 2.97 -16.68 5.73
C THR A 173 2.76 -17.19 4.30
N LYS A 174 1.54 -17.68 4.03
CA LYS A 174 1.10 -18.00 2.66
C LYS A 174 0.33 -16.85 2.01
N VAL A 175 0.03 -15.80 2.76
CA VAL A 175 -0.61 -14.60 2.23
C VAL A 175 0.39 -13.87 1.33
N PRO A 176 0.03 -13.53 0.09
CA PRO A 176 0.89 -12.76 -0.82
C PRO A 176 1.37 -11.46 -0.17
N CYS A 177 2.70 -11.25 -0.17
CA CYS A 177 3.33 -10.08 0.42
C CYS A 177 3.79 -9.10 -0.66
N ILE A 178 3.44 -7.82 -0.52
CA ILE A 178 3.95 -6.71 -1.33
C ILE A 178 4.94 -5.94 -0.46
N VAL A 179 6.19 -5.82 -0.92
CA VAL A 179 7.23 -5.09 -0.18
C VAL A 179 7.24 -3.63 -0.61
N ALA A 180 7.20 -2.75 0.39
CA ALA A 180 7.27 -1.30 0.25
C ALA A 180 8.48 -0.72 1.04
N GLY A 181 8.40 0.55 1.43
CA GLY A 181 9.43 1.21 2.25
C GLY A 181 10.61 1.72 1.43
N GLY A 182 10.43 2.87 0.79
CA GLY A 182 11.50 3.60 0.12
C GLY A 182 12.09 2.92 -1.13
N LEU A 183 11.26 2.19 -1.87
CA LEU A 183 11.71 1.53 -3.10
C LEU A 183 11.71 2.48 -4.30
N ASP A 184 12.78 2.38 -5.09
CA ASP A 184 12.96 3.02 -6.39
C ASP A 184 13.77 2.13 -7.33
N ALA A 185 14.10 2.62 -8.53
CA ALA A 185 14.84 1.86 -9.54
C ALA A 185 16.25 1.43 -9.09
N SER A 186 16.84 2.12 -8.12
CA SER A 186 18.21 1.85 -7.66
C SER A 186 18.31 0.68 -6.67
N ASN A 187 17.19 0.33 -6.01
CA ASN A 187 17.22 -0.68 -4.93
C ASN A 187 16.19 -1.81 -5.10
N VAL A 188 15.17 -1.65 -5.96
CA VAL A 188 14.08 -2.63 -6.06
C VAL A 188 14.55 -4.02 -6.50
N ALA A 189 15.51 -4.12 -7.41
CA ALA A 189 16.04 -5.41 -7.87
C ALA A 189 16.74 -6.19 -6.74
N GLU A 190 17.54 -5.51 -5.93
CA GLU A 190 18.18 -6.10 -4.75
C GLU A 190 17.14 -6.60 -3.75
N VAL A 191 16.13 -5.79 -3.47
CA VAL A 191 15.03 -6.17 -2.55
C VAL A 191 14.28 -7.39 -3.04
N ILE A 192 13.97 -7.47 -4.33
CA ILE A 192 13.33 -8.66 -4.93
C ILE A 192 14.20 -9.90 -4.75
N HIS A 193 15.50 -9.81 -5.00
CA HIS A 193 16.46 -10.92 -4.85
C HIS A 193 16.58 -11.41 -3.40
N ILE A 194 16.50 -10.50 -2.43
CA ILE A 194 16.60 -10.86 -1.00
C ILE A 194 15.29 -11.46 -0.49
N THR A 195 14.15 -10.87 -0.87
CA THR A 195 12.88 -11.10 -0.18
C THR A 195 11.94 -12.07 -0.92
N HIS A 196 12.12 -12.24 -2.25
CA HIS A 196 11.25 -13.03 -3.12
C HIS A 196 9.75 -12.74 -2.92
N PRO A 197 9.32 -11.48 -2.96
CA PRO A 197 7.96 -11.08 -2.63
C PRO A 197 6.99 -11.42 -3.77
N TYR A 198 5.69 -11.38 -3.50
CA TYR A 198 4.65 -11.42 -4.53
C TYR A 198 4.65 -10.17 -5.42
N GLY A 199 4.93 -9.00 -4.83
CA GLY A 199 5.00 -7.73 -5.51
C GLY A 199 5.84 -6.69 -4.77
N VAL A 200 6.05 -5.56 -5.43
CA VAL A 200 6.78 -4.40 -4.89
C VAL A 200 5.97 -3.12 -5.07
N ASP A 201 6.09 -2.20 -4.12
CA ASP A 201 5.40 -0.92 -4.11
C ASP A 201 6.34 0.27 -4.08
N SER A 202 5.99 1.33 -4.80
CA SER A 202 6.65 2.63 -4.70
C SER A 202 5.65 3.77 -4.59
N CYS A 203 5.89 4.66 -3.65
CA CYS A 203 5.09 5.86 -3.43
C CYS A 203 5.94 7.13 -3.59
N THR A 204 6.64 7.56 -2.53
CA THR A 204 7.36 8.84 -2.49
C THR A 204 8.53 8.91 -3.46
N ARG A 205 9.24 7.79 -3.67
CA ARG A 205 10.42 7.73 -4.54
C ARG A 205 10.12 7.84 -6.03
N THR A 206 8.86 7.65 -6.43
CA THR A 206 8.37 7.84 -7.79
C THR A 206 7.66 9.19 -8.01
N ASN A 207 7.65 10.06 -7.00
CA ASN A 207 7.11 11.40 -7.12
C ASN A 207 8.07 12.36 -7.83
N ALA A 208 7.51 13.40 -8.47
CA ALA A 208 8.26 14.53 -9.01
C ALA A 208 8.97 15.30 -7.90
N ASP A 209 10.12 15.91 -8.21
CA ASP A 209 10.97 16.59 -7.22
C ASP A 209 10.39 17.95 -6.77
N LYS A 210 9.49 18.55 -7.55
CA LYS A 210 8.86 19.82 -7.21
C LYS A 210 7.54 19.59 -6.52
N ALA A 211 7.45 20.06 -5.28
CA ALA A 211 6.17 20.18 -4.60
C ALA A 211 5.36 21.31 -5.27
N ASP A 212 4.22 20.96 -5.86
CA ASP A 212 3.16 21.92 -6.12
C ASP A 212 2.25 22.04 -4.88
N ALA A 213 1.27 22.95 -4.94
CA ALA A 213 0.35 23.20 -3.83
C ALA A 213 -0.53 21.98 -3.44
N ILE A 214 -0.54 20.93 -4.26
CA ILE A 214 -1.37 19.72 -4.09
C ILE A 214 -0.50 18.52 -3.66
N GLY A 215 0.82 18.74 -3.55
CA GLY A 215 1.83 17.71 -3.39
C GLY A 215 2.31 17.18 -4.74
N ASN A 216 3.39 16.44 -4.70
CA ASN A 216 4.07 16.00 -5.92
C ASN A 216 3.20 15.02 -6.70
N GLY A 217 2.98 15.27 -7.99
CA GLY A 217 2.50 14.29 -8.95
C GLY A 217 3.53 13.18 -9.17
N LYS A 218 3.21 12.22 -10.03
CA LYS A 218 4.16 11.16 -10.41
C LYS A 218 5.14 11.66 -11.45
N ASP A 219 6.40 11.24 -11.30
CA ASP A 219 7.43 11.46 -12.31
C ASP A 219 7.46 10.28 -13.28
N ARG A 220 7.24 10.56 -14.58
CA ARG A 220 7.15 9.52 -15.62
C ARG A 220 8.42 8.68 -15.71
N GLU A 221 9.59 9.29 -15.67
CA GLU A 221 10.86 8.57 -15.81
C GLU A 221 11.19 7.73 -14.56
N LYS A 222 10.89 8.23 -13.37
CA LYS A 222 11.06 7.48 -12.12
C LYS A 222 10.12 6.27 -12.05
N VAL A 223 8.85 6.44 -12.44
CA VAL A 223 7.88 5.33 -12.49
C VAL A 223 8.33 4.28 -13.50
N LYS A 224 8.70 4.72 -14.72
CA LYS A 224 9.20 3.83 -15.76
C LYS A 224 10.41 3.02 -15.30
N ALA A 225 11.43 3.70 -14.77
CA ALA A 225 12.66 3.08 -14.30
C ALA A 225 12.41 2.07 -13.17
N PHE A 226 11.50 2.39 -12.23
CA PHE A 226 11.11 1.47 -11.15
C PHE A 226 10.45 0.20 -11.70
N ILE A 227 9.47 0.33 -12.60
CA ILE A 227 8.76 -0.82 -13.19
C ILE A 227 9.71 -1.69 -14.01
N GLU A 228 10.58 -1.09 -14.82
CA GLU A 228 11.57 -1.81 -15.62
C GLU A 228 12.56 -2.55 -14.72
N ALA A 229 13.09 -1.92 -13.69
CA ALA A 229 14.01 -2.55 -12.74
C ALA A 229 13.35 -3.73 -11.99
N ALA A 230 12.09 -3.58 -11.56
CA ALA A 230 11.35 -4.64 -10.90
C ALA A 230 11.05 -5.84 -11.81
N ARG A 231 10.82 -5.60 -13.10
CA ARG A 231 10.51 -6.67 -14.07
C ARG A 231 11.73 -7.44 -14.55
N ASN A 232 12.90 -6.82 -14.49
CA ASN A 232 14.16 -7.41 -14.94
C ASN A 232 14.93 -8.10 -13.80
N ALA A 233 14.42 -8.03 -12.56
CA ALA A 233 14.96 -8.73 -11.40
C ALA A 233 14.38 -10.15 -11.31
#